data_831512316262abc7afc33d5f367989b6
#
_entry.id   831512316262abc7afc33d5f367989b6
#
_cell.length_a   1.000
_cell.length_b   1.000
_cell.length_c   1.000
_cell.angle_alpha   90.00
_cell.angle_beta   90.00
_cell.angle_gamma   90.00
#
_symmetry.space_group_name_H-M   'P 1'
#
loop_
_entity.id
_entity.type
_entity.pdbx_description
1 polymer ?
#
loop_
_entity_poly.entity_id
_entity_poly.type
_entity_poly.pdbx_seq_one_letter_code
_entity_poly.pdbx_strand_id
1 'polypeptide(L)'
;AELAQLDLLKIKELMTSPAPSKWHSKTIGTLLPSATEIICVLGLEKNLVGISHECDYPVSVKGLPSLTSSSIGKHANSEDIHQSVESLLKNSLSVYDLDLELLKSLKPDYLITQDLCDVCAVSFGQVTDACNKVLNSSTKIISLRPQNLQDIWEDIRIVAQELEVIPAYEEFKAGVDRRIDYIFKKVSASNSTKQSVLTIEWYGPVMIGGLWIPEMIEIAGGRYLLATPGEKALTVTRENLSSINPDVVIVKPCGFKLEQTLRELETLKRNIPFEDWKAYQNNNIFIVDGNAYFNRPGPRIMDSLEILSYCLHPNTFPEFFEKYRRSIRQLNEV
;
A
#
# COMPACT_ATOMS: atom_id res chain seq x y z
N ALA A 1 11.97 -3.01 -23.73
CA ALA A 1 11.63 -1.59 -23.94
C ALA A 1 10.28 -1.41 -24.63
N GLU A 2 9.97 -2.17 -25.67
CA GLU A 2 8.70 -2.07 -26.41
C GLU A 2 7.47 -2.52 -25.60
N LEU A 3 7.56 -3.57 -24.79
CA LEU A 3 6.45 -4.03 -23.96
C LEU A 3 6.03 -3.02 -22.88
N ALA A 4 7.01 -2.34 -22.24
CA ALA A 4 6.74 -1.31 -21.23
C ALA A 4 6.14 -0.03 -21.85
N GLN A 5 6.46 0.30 -23.09
CA GLN A 5 5.87 1.43 -23.82
C GLN A 5 4.45 1.11 -24.30
N LEU A 6 4.17 -0.12 -24.74
CA LEU A 6 2.84 -0.57 -25.12
C LEU A 6 1.85 -0.54 -23.94
N ASP A 7 2.28 -0.93 -22.74
CA ASP A 7 1.43 -0.87 -21.54
C ASP A 7 1.15 0.56 -21.09
N LEU A 8 2.12 1.47 -21.18
CA LEU A 8 1.94 2.89 -20.86
C LEU A 8 1.01 3.62 -21.85
N LEU A 9 1.06 3.27 -23.12
CA LEU A 9 0.16 3.80 -24.15
C LEU A 9 -1.27 3.27 -23.97
N LYS A 10 -1.44 1.98 -23.71
CA LYS A 10 -2.75 1.38 -23.42
C LYS A 10 -3.35 1.89 -22.11
N ILE A 11 -2.56 2.06 -21.06
CA ILE A 11 -3.03 2.70 -19.81
C ILE A 11 -3.48 4.14 -20.06
N LYS A 12 -2.81 4.89 -20.94
CA LYS A 12 -3.25 6.24 -21.35
C LYS A 12 -4.54 6.21 -22.16
N GLU A 13 -4.72 5.26 -23.05
CA GLU A 13 -5.97 5.08 -23.82
C GLU A 13 -7.14 4.66 -22.90
N LEU A 14 -6.92 3.82 -21.88
CA LEU A 14 -7.90 3.45 -20.89
C LEU A 14 -8.35 4.62 -20.02
N MET A 15 -7.42 5.51 -19.64
CA MET A 15 -7.76 6.75 -18.93
C MET A 15 -8.63 7.70 -19.78
N THR A 16 -8.79 7.43 -21.07
CA THR A 16 -9.63 8.22 -22.00
C THR A 16 -10.94 7.52 -22.41
N SER A 17 -11.17 6.28 -22.02
CA SER A 17 -12.46 5.61 -22.26
C SER A 17 -13.55 6.31 -21.41
N PRO A 18 -14.61 6.85 -22.04
CA PRO A 18 -15.66 7.52 -21.30
C PRO A 18 -16.39 6.50 -20.40
N ALA A 19 -16.54 6.83 -19.13
CA ALA A 19 -17.40 6.08 -18.22
C ALA A 19 -18.82 5.96 -18.83
N PRO A 20 -19.54 4.85 -18.57
CA PRO A 20 -20.92 4.69 -19.06
C PRO A 20 -21.76 5.93 -18.73
N SER A 21 -22.64 6.35 -19.64
CA SER A 21 -23.38 7.62 -19.56
C SER A 21 -24.15 7.83 -18.25
N LYS A 22 -24.58 6.75 -17.58
CA LYS A 22 -25.26 6.78 -16.28
C LYS A 22 -24.38 7.19 -15.09
N TRP A 23 -23.05 7.20 -15.23
CA TRP A 23 -22.09 7.58 -14.18
C TRP A 23 -21.72 9.07 -14.18
N HIS A 24 -22.12 9.82 -15.18
CA HIS A 24 -21.81 11.26 -15.24
C HIS A 24 -22.38 12.09 -14.06
N SER A 25 -23.39 11.56 -13.35
CA SER A 25 -24.02 12.24 -12.22
C SER A 25 -23.68 11.64 -10.85
N LYS A 26 -23.02 10.49 -10.79
CA LYS A 26 -22.70 9.83 -9.52
C LYS A 26 -21.42 10.39 -8.91
N THR A 27 -21.42 10.59 -7.61
CA THR A 27 -20.31 11.18 -6.86
C THR A 27 -19.73 10.18 -5.84
N ILE A 28 -18.41 10.19 -5.69
CA ILE A 28 -17.68 9.24 -4.87
C ILE A 28 -16.75 9.97 -3.90
N GLY A 29 -16.83 9.63 -2.63
CA GLY A 29 -15.84 9.99 -1.61
C GLY A 29 -14.97 8.79 -1.25
N THR A 30 -13.69 9.02 -0.98
CA THR A 30 -12.75 7.97 -0.55
C THR A 30 -11.99 8.39 0.71
N LEU A 31 -11.89 7.51 1.69
CA LEU A 31 -11.31 7.82 3.00
C LEU A 31 -9.90 7.23 3.20
N LEU A 32 -9.29 6.69 2.13
CA LEU A 32 -7.94 6.13 2.15
C LEU A 32 -7.33 6.11 0.74
N PRO A 33 -5.99 6.13 0.63
CA PRO A 33 -5.29 6.17 -0.66
C PRO A 33 -5.62 5.01 -1.60
N SER A 34 -5.66 3.77 -1.09
CA SER A 34 -5.96 2.60 -1.93
C SER A 34 -7.34 2.70 -2.59
N ALA A 35 -8.35 3.20 -1.88
CA ALA A 35 -9.68 3.41 -2.44
C ALA A 35 -9.68 4.46 -3.57
N THR A 36 -8.96 5.57 -3.40
CA THR A 36 -8.78 6.58 -4.46
C THR A 36 -8.12 5.97 -5.70
N GLU A 37 -7.06 5.20 -5.51
CA GLU A 37 -6.34 4.53 -6.60
C GLU A 37 -7.22 3.49 -7.31
N ILE A 38 -8.08 2.77 -6.58
CA ILE A 38 -9.07 1.85 -7.15
C ILE A 38 -10.06 2.60 -8.04
N ILE A 39 -10.62 3.71 -7.59
CA ILE A 39 -11.54 4.52 -8.40
C ILE A 39 -10.87 5.03 -9.67
N CYS A 40 -9.62 5.48 -9.56
CA CYS A 40 -8.86 5.96 -10.71
C CYS A 40 -8.58 4.85 -11.74
N VAL A 41 -8.16 3.65 -11.30
CA VAL A 41 -7.87 2.53 -12.23
C VAL A 41 -9.14 1.98 -12.88
N LEU A 42 -10.30 2.12 -12.23
CA LEU A 42 -11.60 1.77 -12.80
C LEU A 42 -12.18 2.85 -13.76
N GLY A 43 -11.42 3.92 -14.04
CA GLY A 43 -11.82 4.98 -14.95
C GLY A 43 -12.84 5.98 -14.41
N LEU A 44 -13.05 6.01 -13.09
CA LEU A 44 -14.04 6.86 -12.41
C LEU A 44 -13.42 8.05 -11.66
N GLU A 45 -12.21 8.47 -12.02
CA GLU A 45 -11.50 9.59 -11.37
C GLU A 45 -12.33 10.87 -11.35
N LYS A 46 -13.04 11.18 -12.44
CA LYS A 46 -13.88 12.38 -12.58
C LYS A 46 -15.09 12.39 -11.64
N ASN A 47 -15.44 11.24 -11.04
CA ASN A 47 -16.53 11.09 -10.10
C ASN A 47 -16.09 11.35 -8.64
N LEU A 48 -14.77 11.47 -8.39
CA LEU A 48 -14.27 11.80 -7.06
C LEU A 48 -14.60 13.23 -6.70
N VAL A 49 -15.30 13.41 -5.58
CA VAL A 49 -15.66 14.74 -5.02
C VAL A 49 -14.92 15.05 -3.72
N GLY A 50 -14.35 14.06 -3.06
CA GLY A 50 -13.55 14.21 -1.86
C GLY A 50 -12.70 12.95 -1.60
N ILE A 51 -11.54 13.16 -1.01
CA ILE A 51 -10.52 12.10 -0.80
C ILE A 51 -9.95 12.18 0.62
N SER A 52 -9.16 11.20 1.04
CA SER A 52 -8.37 11.30 2.26
C SER A 52 -7.19 12.29 2.08
N HIS A 53 -6.79 12.93 3.18
CA HIS A 53 -5.61 13.81 3.23
C HIS A 53 -4.30 13.11 2.83
N GLU A 54 -4.26 11.79 2.88
CA GLU A 54 -3.10 10.98 2.48
C GLU A 54 -3.09 10.59 1.00
N CYS A 55 -4.13 10.95 0.25
CA CYS A 55 -4.22 10.64 -1.18
C CYS A 55 -3.28 11.52 -1.99
N ASP A 56 -2.24 10.93 -2.55
CA ASP A 56 -1.20 11.62 -3.32
C ASP A 56 -1.00 11.04 -4.73
N TYR A 57 -1.75 9.99 -5.08
CA TYR A 57 -1.66 9.33 -6.38
C TYR A 57 -3.05 8.93 -6.91
N PRO A 58 -3.27 9.09 -8.25
CA PRO A 58 -2.43 9.82 -9.19
C PRO A 58 -2.32 11.32 -8.85
N VAL A 59 -1.35 12.01 -9.42
CA VAL A 59 -1.10 13.44 -9.12
C VAL A 59 -2.33 14.32 -9.38
N SER A 60 -3.18 13.93 -10.32
CA SER A 60 -4.42 14.63 -10.71
C SER A 60 -5.43 14.77 -9.57
N VAL A 61 -5.45 13.87 -8.58
CA VAL A 61 -6.41 13.94 -7.47
C VAL A 61 -6.04 14.94 -6.37
N LYS A 62 -4.80 15.44 -6.35
CA LYS A 62 -4.28 16.32 -5.27
C LYS A 62 -5.04 17.64 -5.06
N GLY A 63 -5.85 18.04 -6.01
CA GLY A 63 -6.68 19.26 -5.91
C GLY A 63 -8.06 19.02 -5.31
N LEU A 64 -8.44 17.80 -5.02
CA LEU A 64 -9.75 17.47 -4.47
C LEU A 64 -9.85 17.79 -2.97
N PRO A 65 -11.06 18.10 -2.47
CA PRO A 65 -11.30 18.35 -1.05
C PRO A 65 -10.88 17.16 -0.17
N SER A 66 -10.26 17.47 0.97
CA SER A 66 -9.85 16.44 1.94
C SER A 66 -10.96 16.15 2.94
N LEU A 67 -11.51 14.94 2.91
CA LEU A 67 -12.55 14.47 3.83
C LEU A 67 -12.01 14.04 5.20
N THR A 68 -10.69 13.88 5.32
CA THR A 68 -10.07 13.41 6.57
C THR A 68 -8.92 14.31 6.97
N SER A 69 -8.56 14.28 8.25
CA SER A 69 -7.35 14.88 8.80
C SER A 69 -6.70 13.92 9.78
N SER A 70 -5.41 14.11 10.07
CA SER A 70 -4.70 13.32 11.08
C SER A 70 -4.91 13.90 12.47
N SER A 71 -5.32 13.07 13.42
CA SER A 71 -5.34 13.41 14.86
C SER A 71 -3.93 13.33 15.47
N ILE A 72 -2.98 12.71 14.75
CA ILE A 72 -1.57 12.70 15.12
C ILE A 72 -0.97 14.04 14.72
N GLY A 73 -0.35 14.74 15.68
CA GLY A 73 0.40 15.97 15.38
C GLY A 73 1.52 15.73 14.37
N LYS A 74 2.08 16.83 13.81
CA LYS A 74 3.28 16.73 12.96
C LYS A 74 4.47 16.29 13.81
N HIS A 75 4.78 15.00 13.77
CA HIS A 75 5.92 14.43 14.47
C HIS A 75 7.12 14.30 13.53
N ALA A 76 8.31 14.46 14.11
CA ALA A 76 9.55 14.42 13.33
C ALA A 76 10.11 13.00 13.19
N ASN A 77 9.75 12.07 14.08
CA ASN A 77 10.36 10.73 14.16
C ASN A 77 9.34 9.62 14.43
N SER A 78 9.77 8.38 14.20
CA SER A 78 8.95 7.17 14.32
C SER A 78 8.54 6.84 15.77
N GLU A 79 9.36 7.16 16.75
CA GLU A 79 9.07 6.89 18.17
C GLU A 79 7.92 7.78 18.67
N ASP A 80 7.93 9.07 18.34
CA ASP A 80 6.85 10.02 18.69
C ASP A 80 5.52 9.65 18.01
N ILE A 81 5.58 9.22 16.74
CA ILE A 81 4.40 8.74 16.01
C ILE A 81 3.81 7.53 16.71
N HIS A 82 4.63 6.54 17.06
CA HIS A 82 4.17 5.33 17.73
C HIS A 82 3.51 5.64 19.08
N GLN A 83 4.15 6.47 19.92
CA GLN A 83 3.59 6.88 21.22
C GLN A 83 2.26 7.61 21.07
N SER A 84 2.13 8.47 20.07
CA SER A 84 0.89 9.18 19.77
C SER A 84 -0.23 8.23 19.35
N VAL A 85 0.06 7.28 18.46
CA VAL A 85 -0.88 6.22 18.04
C VAL A 85 -1.34 5.39 19.26
N GLU A 86 -0.40 4.90 20.07
CA GLU A 86 -0.75 4.13 21.27
C GLU A 86 -1.64 4.92 22.24
N SER A 87 -1.32 6.21 22.46
CA SER A 87 -2.10 7.07 23.32
C SER A 87 -3.54 7.25 22.83
N LEU A 88 -3.72 7.49 21.53
CA LEU A 88 -5.05 7.60 20.89
C LEU A 88 -5.83 6.30 21.03
N LEU A 89 -5.22 5.16 20.68
CA LEU A 89 -5.88 3.85 20.75
C LEU A 89 -6.25 3.45 22.19
N LYS A 90 -5.38 3.70 23.16
CA LYS A 90 -5.66 3.45 24.60
C LYS A 90 -6.88 4.24 25.11
N ASN A 91 -7.11 5.42 24.55
CA ASN A 91 -8.27 6.27 24.90
C ASN A 91 -9.49 6.02 23.98
N SER A 92 -9.46 4.97 23.16
CA SER A 92 -10.50 4.66 22.17
C SER A 92 -10.76 5.82 21.18
N LEU A 93 -9.73 6.60 20.88
CA LEU A 93 -9.79 7.69 19.91
C LEU A 93 -9.25 7.23 18.56
N SER A 94 -9.78 7.80 17.49
CA SER A 94 -9.30 7.52 16.15
C SER A 94 -8.01 8.28 15.85
N VAL A 95 -7.15 7.65 15.04
CA VAL A 95 -5.95 8.28 14.47
C VAL A 95 -6.30 9.31 13.40
N TYR A 96 -7.48 9.17 12.78
CA TYR A 96 -7.99 10.07 11.76
C TYR A 96 -9.34 10.63 12.12
N ASP A 97 -9.54 11.91 11.84
CA ASP A 97 -10.82 12.61 11.97
C ASP A 97 -11.49 12.75 10.61
N LEU A 98 -12.82 12.65 10.60
CA LEU A 98 -13.66 12.85 9.43
C LEU A 98 -14.28 14.26 9.46
N ASP A 99 -14.13 15.02 8.38
CA ASP A 99 -14.76 16.32 8.21
C ASP A 99 -16.26 16.16 7.88
N LEU A 100 -17.08 16.20 8.93
CA LEU A 100 -18.54 16.00 8.81
C LEU A 100 -19.26 17.12 8.06
N GLU A 101 -18.79 18.36 8.18
CA GLU A 101 -19.41 19.50 7.50
C GLU A 101 -19.13 19.44 6.00
N LEU A 102 -17.90 19.12 5.63
CA LEU A 102 -17.53 18.91 4.23
C LEU A 102 -18.28 17.69 3.65
N LEU A 103 -18.34 16.58 4.37
CA LEU A 103 -19.06 15.38 3.94
C LEU A 103 -20.54 15.71 3.72
N LYS A 104 -21.15 16.48 4.61
CA LYS A 104 -22.55 16.96 4.50
C LYS A 104 -22.77 17.86 3.29
N SER A 105 -21.79 18.69 2.95
CA SER A 105 -21.87 19.60 1.80
C SER A 105 -21.73 18.86 0.47
N LEU A 106 -20.82 17.88 0.40
CA LEU A 106 -20.52 17.09 -0.81
C LEU A 106 -21.57 16.01 -1.10
N LYS A 107 -22.16 15.42 -0.07
CA LYS A 107 -23.19 14.35 -0.14
C LYS A 107 -22.87 13.28 -1.20
N PRO A 108 -21.74 12.59 -1.11
CA PRO A 108 -21.37 11.60 -2.12
C PRO A 108 -22.41 10.47 -2.18
N ASP A 109 -22.70 9.95 -3.38
CA ASP A 109 -23.54 8.77 -3.57
C ASP A 109 -22.89 7.52 -3.00
N TYR A 110 -21.55 7.44 -3.09
CA TYR A 110 -20.74 6.34 -2.56
C TYR A 110 -19.62 6.87 -1.68
N LEU A 111 -19.36 6.19 -0.58
CA LEU A 111 -18.24 6.46 0.31
C LEU A 111 -17.44 5.17 0.51
N ILE A 112 -16.17 5.18 0.12
CA ILE A 112 -15.31 3.99 0.22
C ILE A 112 -14.34 4.16 1.38
N THR A 113 -14.36 3.20 2.28
CA THR A 113 -13.52 3.12 3.47
C THR A 113 -12.90 1.73 3.62
N GLN A 114 -12.20 1.49 4.71
CA GLN A 114 -11.72 0.15 5.07
C GLN A 114 -12.07 -0.17 6.53
N ASP A 115 -12.06 -1.47 6.84
CA ASP A 115 -12.20 -1.99 8.20
C ASP A 115 -11.13 -3.07 8.46
N LEU A 116 -9.88 -2.69 8.22
CA LEU A 116 -8.73 -3.57 8.34
C LEU A 116 -7.89 -3.23 9.58
N CYS A 117 -7.71 -1.94 9.85
CA CYS A 117 -6.81 -1.45 10.89
C CYS A 117 -7.29 -0.08 11.38
N ASP A 118 -7.43 0.07 12.70
CA ASP A 118 -7.83 1.34 13.32
C ASP A 118 -6.75 2.43 13.20
N VAL A 119 -5.55 2.07 12.77
CA VAL A 119 -4.42 2.99 12.58
C VAL A 119 -4.37 3.59 11.19
N CYS A 120 -4.86 2.86 10.17
CA CYS A 120 -4.62 3.21 8.76
C CYS A 120 -5.75 4.00 8.10
N ALA A 121 -6.93 4.08 8.72
CA ALA A 121 -8.08 4.84 8.24
C ALA A 121 -9.07 5.13 9.37
N VAL A 122 -10.07 5.98 9.08
CA VAL A 122 -11.23 6.17 9.96
C VAL A 122 -11.96 4.83 10.13
N SER A 123 -12.29 4.45 11.36
CA SER A 123 -12.92 3.16 11.63
C SER A 123 -14.30 3.07 10.95
N PHE A 124 -14.69 1.86 10.51
CA PHE A 124 -15.96 1.63 9.84
C PHE A 124 -17.16 2.05 10.70
N GLY A 125 -17.10 1.84 12.02
CA GLY A 125 -18.12 2.28 12.97
C GLY A 125 -18.30 3.80 12.97
N GLN A 126 -17.21 4.55 13.02
CA GLN A 126 -17.25 6.02 12.97
C GLN A 126 -17.80 6.53 11.63
N VAL A 127 -17.40 5.92 10.51
CA VAL A 127 -17.94 6.27 9.18
C VAL A 127 -19.45 6.02 9.11
N THR A 128 -19.91 4.86 9.60
CA THR A 128 -21.33 4.50 9.62
C THR A 128 -22.12 5.46 10.49
N ASP A 129 -21.65 5.78 11.69
CA ASP A 129 -22.29 6.74 12.59
C ASP A 129 -22.35 8.15 12.00
N ALA A 130 -21.26 8.59 11.36
CA ALA A 130 -21.19 9.86 10.67
C ALA A 130 -22.22 9.94 9.52
N CYS A 131 -22.26 8.91 8.68
CA CYS A 131 -23.20 8.83 7.57
C CYS A 131 -24.66 8.84 8.06
N ASN A 132 -24.98 8.08 9.12
CA ASN A 132 -26.31 8.06 9.70
C ASN A 132 -26.74 9.43 10.28
N LYS A 133 -25.80 10.19 10.84
CA LYS A 133 -26.06 11.50 11.43
C LYS A 133 -26.18 12.62 10.39
N VAL A 134 -25.40 12.54 9.31
CA VAL A 134 -25.14 13.68 8.40
C VAL A 134 -25.73 13.49 7.01
N LEU A 135 -25.79 12.25 6.48
CA LEU A 135 -26.10 11.96 5.08
C LEU A 135 -27.50 11.35 4.83
N ASN A 136 -28.41 11.39 5.79
CA ASN A 136 -29.81 10.93 5.61
C ASN A 136 -29.96 9.57 4.88
N SER A 137 -29.11 8.60 5.17
CA SER A 137 -29.11 7.21 4.63
C SER A 137 -29.04 7.04 3.10
N SER A 138 -28.76 8.08 2.32
CA SER A 138 -28.70 7.97 0.86
C SER A 138 -27.31 7.56 0.31
N THR A 139 -26.26 7.74 1.07
CA THR A 139 -24.89 7.36 0.68
C THR A 139 -24.65 5.87 0.90
N LYS A 140 -24.20 5.16 -0.13
CA LYS A 140 -23.78 3.77 -0.02
C LYS A 140 -22.33 3.66 0.45
N ILE A 141 -22.11 2.95 1.57
CA ILE A 141 -20.77 2.73 2.12
C ILE A 141 -20.23 1.40 1.58
N ILE A 142 -19.00 1.42 1.04
CA ILE A 142 -18.23 0.24 0.63
C ILE A 142 -17.03 0.13 1.56
N SER A 143 -16.92 -0.98 2.29
CA SER A 143 -15.80 -1.23 3.21
C SER A 143 -14.88 -2.30 2.67
N LEU A 144 -13.59 -1.97 2.51
CA LEU A 144 -12.55 -2.86 2.05
C LEU A 144 -11.92 -3.61 3.22
N ARG A 145 -11.58 -4.91 3.07
CA ARG A 145 -11.05 -5.74 4.16
C ARG A 145 -10.00 -6.75 3.70
N PRO A 146 -8.99 -6.37 2.92
CA PRO A 146 -8.06 -7.34 2.37
C PRO A 146 -7.11 -7.85 3.45
N GLN A 147 -6.97 -9.17 3.60
CA GLN A 147 -6.02 -9.81 4.50
C GLN A 147 -4.87 -10.49 3.74
N ASN A 148 -5.05 -10.76 2.47
CA ASN A 148 -4.08 -11.39 1.59
C ASN A 148 -4.15 -10.76 0.19
N LEU A 149 -3.31 -11.23 -0.72
CA LEU A 149 -3.22 -10.66 -2.07
C LEU A 149 -4.51 -10.89 -2.89
N GLN A 150 -5.15 -12.04 -2.72
CA GLN A 150 -6.41 -12.35 -3.42
C GLN A 150 -7.55 -11.44 -2.95
N ASP A 151 -7.60 -11.10 -1.66
CA ASP A 151 -8.61 -10.19 -1.13
C ASP A 151 -8.48 -8.78 -1.71
N ILE A 152 -7.24 -8.32 -2.02
CA ILE A 152 -7.03 -7.03 -2.68
C ILE A 152 -7.71 -7.01 -4.05
N TRP A 153 -7.57 -8.08 -4.84
CA TRP A 153 -8.22 -8.17 -6.15
C TRP A 153 -9.72 -8.29 -6.02
N GLU A 154 -10.20 -9.03 -5.02
CA GLU A 154 -11.62 -9.17 -4.74
C GLU A 154 -12.24 -7.83 -4.28
N ASP A 155 -11.57 -7.05 -3.45
CA ASP A 155 -12.02 -5.71 -3.06
C ASP A 155 -12.18 -4.79 -4.28
N ILE A 156 -11.21 -4.81 -5.22
CA ILE A 156 -11.32 -4.04 -6.47
C ILE A 156 -12.51 -4.54 -7.31
N ARG A 157 -12.73 -5.86 -7.36
CA ARG A 157 -13.85 -6.46 -8.07
C ARG A 157 -15.20 -6.05 -7.46
N ILE A 158 -15.30 -6.07 -6.12
CA ILE A 158 -16.51 -5.64 -5.40
C ILE A 158 -16.80 -4.17 -5.69
N VAL A 159 -15.81 -3.29 -5.62
CA VAL A 159 -15.97 -1.88 -5.99
C VAL A 159 -16.45 -1.74 -7.43
N ALA A 160 -15.84 -2.46 -8.38
CA ALA A 160 -16.23 -2.42 -9.78
C ALA A 160 -17.66 -2.94 -10.01
N GLN A 161 -18.08 -3.95 -9.27
CA GLN A 161 -19.45 -4.50 -9.33
C GLN A 161 -20.45 -3.50 -8.78
N GLU A 162 -20.19 -2.91 -7.61
CA GLU A 162 -21.05 -1.93 -6.96
C GLU A 162 -21.20 -0.65 -7.82
N LEU A 163 -20.14 -0.28 -8.51
CA LEU A 163 -20.11 0.84 -9.43
C LEU A 163 -20.47 0.45 -10.88
N GLU A 164 -20.86 -0.80 -11.13
CA GLU A 164 -21.26 -1.32 -12.45
C GLU A 164 -20.22 -1.10 -13.58
N VAL A 165 -18.93 -1.22 -13.24
CA VAL A 165 -17.80 -1.05 -14.18
C VAL A 165 -16.92 -2.31 -14.23
N ILE A 166 -17.52 -3.50 -14.13
CA ILE A 166 -16.82 -4.80 -14.20
C ILE A 166 -15.86 -4.93 -15.40
N PRO A 167 -16.19 -4.46 -16.62
CA PRO A 167 -15.24 -4.55 -17.73
C PRO A 167 -13.91 -3.84 -17.45
N ALA A 168 -13.91 -2.72 -16.74
CA ALA A 168 -12.68 -2.03 -16.34
C ALA A 168 -11.85 -2.86 -15.37
N TYR A 169 -12.51 -3.55 -14.42
CA TYR A 169 -11.83 -4.49 -13.53
C TYR A 169 -11.22 -5.66 -14.30
N GLU A 170 -11.95 -6.27 -15.23
CA GLU A 170 -11.44 -7.41 -16.02
C GLU A 170 -10.19 -7.04 -16.81
N GLU A 171 -10.17 -5.86 -17.40
CA GLU A 171 -8.99 -5.37 -18.11
C GLU A 171 -7.83 -5.10 -17.17
N PHE A 172 -8.06 -4.44 -16.05
CA PHE A 172 -7.07 -4.24 -14.98
C PHE A 172 -6.51 -5.58 -14.51
N LYS A 173 -7.39 -6.55 -14.16
CA LYS A 173 -6.98 -7.86 -13.65
C LYS A 173 -6.17 -8.65 -14.67
N ALA A 174 -6.53 -8.60 -15.94
CA ALA A 174 -5.74 -9.21 -17.01
C ALA A 174 -4.32 -8.59 -17.09
N GLY A 175 -4.18 -7.29 -16.84
CA GLY A 175 -2.88 -6.62 -16.69
C GLY A 175 -2.07 -7.14 -15.51
N VAL A 176 -2.70 -7.29 -14.36
CA VAL A 176 -2.11 -7.86 -13.14
C VAL A 176 -1.60 -9.28 -13.42
N ASP A 177 -2.42 -10.14 -14.01
CA ASP A 177 -2.07 -11.53 -14.29
C ASP A 177 -0.87 -11.65 -15.23
N ARG A 178 -0.81 -10.82 -16.28
CA ARG A 178 0.37 -10.78 -17.17
C ARG A 178 1.66 -10.39 -16.44
N ARG A 179 1.59 -9.44 -15.49
CA ARG A 179 2.75 -9.00 -14.71
C ARG A 179 3.22 -10.10 -13.75
N ILE A 180 2.30 -10.79 -13.08
CA ILE A 180 2.60 -11.94 -12.21
C ILE A 180 3.24 -13.07 -13.03
N ASP A 181 2.64 -13.42 -14.17
CA ASP A 181 3.16 -14.44 -15.07
C ASP A 181 4.59 -14.14 -15.57
N TYR A 182 4.85 -12.87 -15.88
CA TYR A 182 6.17 -12.42 -16.30
C TYR A 182 7.21 -12.66 -15.21
N ILE A 183 6.91 -12.25 -13.96
CA ILE A 183 7.78 -12.45 -12.81
C ILE A 183 8.00 -13.94 -12.59
N PHE A 184 6.92 -14.73 -12.52
CA PHE A 184 6.99 -16.16 -12.27
C PHE A 184 7.86 -16.90 -13.31
N LYS A 185 7.69 -16.60 -14.58
CA LYS A 185 8.48 -17.22 -15.68
C LYS A 185 9.97 -16.88 -15.55
N LYS A 186 10.31 -15.62 -15.28
CA LYS A 186 11.72 -15.22 -15.12
C LYS A 186 12.37 -15.84 -13.88
N VAL A 187 11.66 -15.84 -12.75
CA VAL A 187 12.15 -16.47 -11.51
C VAL A 187 12.35 -17.96 -11.72
N SER A 188 11.38 -18.66 -12.32
CA SER A 188 11.49 -20.10 -12.59
C SER A 188 12.66 -20.45 -13.53
N ALA A 189 12.94 -19.58 -14.51
CA ALA A 189 14.04 -19.76 -15.46
C ALA A 189 15.42 -19.51 -14.84
N SER A 190 15.51 -18.74 -13.75
CA SER A 190 16.79 -18.37 -13.14
C SER A 190 17.46 -19.51 -12.38
N ASN A 191 16.74 -20.61 -12.09
CA ASN A 191 17.21 -21.74 -11.26
C ASN A 191 17.89 -21.31 -9.94
N SER A 192 17.58 -20.11 -9.44
CA SER A 192 18.15 -19.59 -8.21
C SER A 192 17.55 -20.28 -6.99
N THR A 193 18.35 -20.50 -5.94
CA THR A 193 17.85 -20.97 -4.66
C THR A 193 16.96 -19.91 -4.02
N LYS A 194 15.86 -20.31 -3.40
CA LYS A 194 14.97 -19.39 -2.68
C LYS A 194 15.73 -18.70 -1.54
N GLN A 195 15.88 -17.39 -1.64
CA GLN A 195 16.48 -16.55 -0.60
C GLN A 195 15.53 -16.38 0.57
N SER A 196 16.07 -16.39 1.79
CA SER A 196 15.32 -16.05 2.99
C SER A 196 15.18 -14.52 3.09
N VAL A 197 13.95 -14.04 3.30
CA VAL A 197 13.59 -12.64 3.23
C VAL A 197 12.96 -12.17 4.53
N LEU A 198 13.36 -11.00 5.02
CA LEU A 198 12.71 -10.29 6.11
C LEU A 198 12.25 -8.91 5.62
N THR A 199 11.05 -8.48 5.99
CA THR A 199 10.62 -7.10 5.77
C THR A 199 10.42 -6.39 7.09
N ILE A 200 10.88 -5.16 7.20
CA ILE A 200 10.68 -4.27 8.35
C ILE A 200 9.63 -3.23 7.99
N GLU A 201 8.51 -3.27 8.70
CA GLU A 201 7.37 -2.38 8.49
C GLU A 201 7.32 -1.21 9.47
N TRP A 202 7.98 -1.36 10.62
CA TRP A 202 8.23 -0.31 11.59
C TRP A 202 9.48 -0.65 12.40
N TYR A 203 10.09 0.33 13.05
CA TYR A 203 11.37 0.10 13.75
C TYR A 203 11.48 0.73 15.15
N GLY A 204 10.37 1.22 15.69
CA GLY A 204 10.29 1.65 17.08
C GLY A 204 8.86 1.52 17.64
N PRO A 205 8.44 0.33 18.15
CA PRO A 205 9.10 -0.99 18.19
C PRO A 205 9.26 -1.62 16.83
N VAL A 206 10.12 -2.65 16.70
CA VAL A 206 10.33 -3.31 15.42
C VAL A 206 9.12 -4.19 15.09
N MET A 207 8.53 -3.94 13.93
CA MET A 207 7.44 -4.73 13.38
C MET A 207 7.82 -5.26 12.00
N ILE A 208 7.48 -6.52 11.75
CA ILE A 208 7.68 -7.17 10.45
C ILE A 208 6.38 -7.17 9.66
N GLY A 209 6.49 -7.12 8.32
CA GLY A 209 5.33 -7.10 7.44
C GLY A 209 4.52 -8.39 7.49
N GLY A 210 3.21 -8.25 7.47
CA GLY A 210 2.25 -9.35 7.45
C GLY A 210 1.27 -9.25 6.29
N LEU A 211 0.07 -9.81 6.46
CA LEU A 211 -1.04 -9.80 5.49
C LEU A 211 -0.62 -10.37 4.13
N TRP A 212 -0.58 -9.55 3.07
CA TRP A 212 -0.22 -9.92 1.69
C TRP A 212 1.29 -10.00 1.43
N ILE A 213 2.13 -9.50 2.35
CA ILE A 213 3.59 -9.44 2.15
C ILE A 213 4.23 -10.82 1.98
N PRO A 214 3.91 -11.84 2.82
CA PRO A 214 4.49 -13.17 2.64
C PRO A 214 4.20 -13.77 1.26
N GLU A 215 2.95 -13.66 0.77
CA GLU A 215 2.57 -14.16 -0.56
C GLU A 215 3.35 -13.47 -1.69
N MET A 216 3.51 -12.14 -1.59
CA MET A 216 4.27 -11.37 -2.58
C MET A 216 5.72 -11.83 -2.63
N ILE A 217 6.33 -12.10 -1.49
CA ILE A 217 7.70 -12.62 -1.41
C ILE A 217 7.80 -14.00 -2.04
N GLU A 218 6.82 -14.86 -1.82
CA GLU A 218 6.79 -16.19 -2.46
C GLU A 218 6.65 -16.10 -3.98
N ILE A 219 5.79 -15.23 -4.48
CA ILE A 219 5.63 -14.97 -5.93
C ILE A 219 6.95 -14.44 -6.52
N ALA A 220 7.64 -13.56 -5.79
CA ALA A 220 8.95 -13.05 -6.18
C ALA A 220 10.08 -14.09 -6.05
N GLY A 221 9.79 -15.33 -5.65
CA GLY A 221 10.77 -16.44 -5.55
C GLY A 221 11.57 -16.47 -4.25
N GLY A 222 11.16 -15.73 -3.23
CA GLY A 222 11.74 -15.74 -1.88
C GLY A 222 11.06 -16.74 -0.94
N ARG A 223 11.57 -16.82 0.29
CA ARG A 223 10.98 -17.50 1.44
C ARG A 223 10.91 -16.52 2.60
N TYR A 224 9.72 -16.15 3.00
CA TYR A 224 9.54 -15.17 4.07
C TYR A 224 9.88 -15.77 5.44
N LEU A 225 10.43 -14.92 6.32
CA LEU A 225 10.78 -15.28 7.69
C LEU A 225 9.81 -14.67 8.69
N LEU A 226 9.49 -15.43 9.73
CA LEU A 226 8.76 -15.02 10.95
C LEU A 226 7.26 -14.72 10.79
N ALA A 227 6.68 -14.65 9.60
CA ALA A 227 5.23 -14.48 9.44
C ALA A 227 4.67 -15.35 8.32
N THR A 228 3.38 -15.62 8.37
CA THR A 228 2.61 -16.39 7.39
C THR A 228 1.57 -15.50 6.70
N PRO A 229 1.11 -15.87 5.48
CA PRO A 229 0.07 -15.11 4.78
C PRO A 229 -1.19 -14.89 5.64
N GLY A 230 -1.75 -13.70 5.59
CA GLY A 230 -2.98 -13.33 6.30
C GLY A 230 -2.79 -12.92 7.77
N GLU A 231 -1.63 -13.17 8.36
CA GLU A 231 -1.33 -12.70 9.72
C GLU A 231 -0.99 -11.21 9.71
N LYS A 232 -1.45 -10.46 10.72
CA LYS A 232 -1.11 -9.05 10.89
C LYS A 232 0.39 -8.86 11.14
N ALA A 233 0.88 -7.63 10.92
CA ALA A 233 2.24 -7.24 11.26
C ALA A 233 2.60 -7.65 12.70
N LEU A 234 3.72 -8.34 12.86
CA LEU A 234 4.16 -8.91 14.13
C LEU A 234 5.23 -8.01 14.76
N THR A 235 5.05 -7.62 16.00
CA THR A 235 6.09 -6.97 16.80
C THR A 235 7.12 -8.02 17.23
N VAL A 236 8.39 -7.74 16.99
CA VAL A 236 9.50 -8.67 17.27
C VAL A 236 10.53 -8.01 18.19
N THR A 237 11.16 -8.82 19.04
CA THR A 237 12.25 -8.36 19.90
C THR A 237 13.59 -8.42 19.19
N ARG A 238 14.61 -7.75 19.73
CA ARG A 238 15.98 -7.84 19.21
C ARG A 238 16.50 -9.28 19.25
N GLU A 239 16.15 -10.04 20.30
CA GLU A 239 16.53 -11.46 20.45
C GLU A 239 15.92 -12.32 19.31
N ASN A 240 14.66 -12.09 18.95
CA ASN A 240 14.05 -12.75 17.80
C ASN A 240 14.82 -12.45 16.52
N LEU A 241 15.20 -11.17 16.32
CA LEU A 241 15.95 -10.75 15.14
C LEU A 241 17.38 -11.32 15.12
N SER A 242 18.05 -11.39 16.26
CA SER A 242 19.40 -11.97 16.37
C SER A 242 19.40 -13.50 16.17
N SER A 243 18.26 -14.17 16.32
CA SER A 243 18.13 -15.61 16.10
C SER A 243 17.98 -16.02 14.63
N ILE A 244 17.79 -15.07 13.73
CA ILE A 244 17.62 -15.30 12.30
C ILE A 244 18.79 -14.72 11.50
N ASN A 245 18.95 -15.22 10.26
CA ASN A 245 19.99 -14.75 9.37
C ASN A 245 19.46 -14.64 7.93
N PRO A 246 18.71 -13.56 7.62
CA PRO A 246 18.12 -13.35 6.30
C PRO A 246 19.16 -13.14 5.21
N ASP A 247 18.87 -13.62 3.99
CA ASP A 247 19.67 -13.38 2.80
C ASP A 247 19.35 -11.99 2.20
N VAL A 248 18.10 -11.52 2.38
CA VAL A 248 17.63 -10.20 1.91
C VAL A 248 16.77 -9.54 2.99
N VAL A 249 16.96 -8.24 3.21
CA VAL A 249 16.12 -7.43 4.10
C VAL A 249 15.55 -6.24 3.34
N ILE A 250 14.25 -5.97 3.54
CA ILE A 250 13.56 -4.84 2.92
C ILE A 250 12.93 -3.99 4.02
N VAL A 251 13.42 -2.77 4.16
CA VAL A 251 12.93 -1.77 5.11
C VAL A 251 11.92 -0.88 4.40
N LYS A 252 10.64 -0.97 4.84
CA LYS A 252 9.49 -0.34 4.20
C LYS A 252 8.52 0.27 5.22
N PRO A 253 8.94 1.25 6.03
CA PRO A 253 8.10 1.74 7.12
C PRO A 253 6.78 2.30 6.60
N CYS A 254 5.69 1.92 7.25
CA CYS A 254 4.33 2.32 6.85
C CYS A 254 4.18 3.86 6.87
N GLY A 255 3.71 4.43 5.75
CA GLY A 255 3.50 5.87 5.61
C GLY A 255 4.78 6.70 5.42
N PHE A 256 5.97 6.11 5.47
CA PHE A 256 7.23 6.85 5.30
C PHE A 256 7.70 6.83 3.84
N LYS A 257 7.95 8.01 3.31
CA LYS A 257 8.71 8.15 2.07
C LYS A 257 10.16 7.75 2.30
N LEU A 258 10.85 7.38 1.21
CA LEU A 258 12.24 6.97 1.26
C LEU A 258 13.12 7.96 2.06
N GLU A 259 12.99 9.27 1.80
CA GLU A 259 13.79 10.29 2.46
C GLU A 259 13.50 10.42 3.96
N GLN A 260 12.30 10.07 4.41
CA GLN A 260 11.96 10.07 5.84
C GLN A 260 12.69 8.93 6.55
N THR A 261 12.67 7.72 5.96
CA THR A 261 13.39 6.56 6.49
C THR A 261 14.90 6.82 6.53
N LEU A 262 15.46 7.44 5.48
CA LEU A 262 16.89 7.77 5.42
C LEU A 262 17.32 8.77 6.50
N ARG A 263 16.46 9.67 6.94
CA ARG A 263 16.75 10.58 8.06
C ARG A 263 16.81 9.89 9.42
N GLU A 264 16.20 8.71 9.56
CA GLU A 264 16.15 7.95 10.82
C GLU A 264 17.09 6.72 10.81
N LEU A 265 18.10 6.69 9.97
CA LEU A 265 19.02 5.55 9.85
C LEU A 265 19.69 5.15 11.16
N GLU A 266 20.04 6.11 12.02
CA GLU A 266 20.65 5.82 13.32
C GLU A 266 19.67 5.09 14.26
N THR A 267 18.40 5.49 14.27
CA THR A 267 17.36 4.79 15.02
C THR A 267 17.15 3.37 14.49
N LEU A 268 17.15 3.24 13.17
CA LEU A 268 17.00 1.97 12.47
C LEU A 268 18.14 1.00 12.81
N LYS A 269 19.40 1.45 12.73
CA LYS A 269 20.60 0.67 13.09
C LYS A 269 20.66 0.32 14.57
N ARG A 270 20.19 1.21 15.44
CA ARG A 270 20.15 0.95 16.90
C ARG A 270 19.19 -0.19 17.24
N ASN A 271 18.02 -0.24 16.60
CA ASN A 271 16.94 -1.17 16.92
C ASN A 271 17.04 -2.51 16.17
N ILE A 272 17.72 -2.56 15.03
CA ILE A 272 17.84 -3.73 14.17
C ILE A 272 19.29 -4.18 14.05
N PRO A 273 19.62 -5.45 14.30
CA PRO A 273 21.00 -5.97 14.30
C PRO A 273 21.45 -6.28 12.86
N PHE A 274 21.49 -5.30 11.97
CA PHE A 274 21.82 -5.50 10.55
C PHE A 274 23.18 -6.17 10.35
N GLU A 275 24.19 -5.76 11.12
CA GLU A 275 25.58 -6.22 11.01
C GLU A 275 25.75 -7.71 11.25
N ASP A 276 24.81 -8.33 12.00
CA ASP A 276 24.82 -9.75 12.33
C ASP A 276 24.34 -10.63 11.14
N TRP A 277 23.79 -10.03 10.09
CA TRP A 277 23.11 -10.77 9.02
C TRP A 277 23.92 -10.89 7.74
N LYS A 278 23.76 -12.02 7.04
CA LYS A 278 24.28 -12.22 5.67
C LYS A 278 23.83 -11.12 4.72
N ALA A 279 22.59 -10.63 4.87
CA ALA A 279 22.08 -9.56 4.06
C ALA A 279 22.95 -8.30 4.11
N TYR A 280 23.50 -7.96 5.28
CA TYR A 280 24.43 -6.84 5.44
C TYR A 280 25.77 -7.11 4.75
N GLN A 281 26.33 -8.27 4.98
CA GLN A 281 27.64 -8.68 4.40
C GLN A 281 27.59 -8.71 2.86
N ASN A 282 26.44 -9.05 2.29
CA ASN A 282 26.23 -9.18 0.84
C ASN A 282 25.59 -7.94 0.20
N ASN A 283 25.43 -6.84 0.94
CA ASN A 283 24.79 -5.60 0.46
C ASN A 283 23.32 -5.82 0.00
N ASN A 284 22.60 -6.75 0.62
CA ASN A 284 21.24 -7.12 0.29
C ASN A 284 20.21 -6.52 1.28
N ILE A 285 20.47 -5.32 1.80
CA ILE A 285 19.51 -4.56 2.60
C ILE A 285 19.04 -3.38 1.79
N PHE A 286 17.73 -3.36 1.50
CA PHE A 286 17.09 -2.33 0.70
C PHE A 286 16.16 -1.49 1.56
N ILE A 287 16.23 -0.18 1.41
CA ILE A 287 15.30 0.79 1.97
C ILE A 287 14.40 1.25 0.84
N VAL A 288 13.08 1.12 1.02
CA VAL A 288 12.11 1.44 -0.02
C VAL A 288 11.05 2.42 0.48
N ASP A 289 10.39 3.10 -0.45
CA ASP A 289 9.30 4.02 -0.14
C ASP A 289 8.08 3.23 0.38
N GLY A 290 7.87 3.23 1.70
CA GLY A 290 6.76 2.56 2.38
C GLY A 290 5.46 3.36 2.36
N ASN A 291 5.47 4.62 1.92
CA ASN A 291 4.27 5.41 1.72
C ASN A 291 3.59 5.08 0.39
N ALA A 292 4.36 5.05 -0.70
CA ALA A 292 3.81 4.82 -2.03
C ALA A 292 3.48 3.33 -2.28
N TYR A 293 4.24 2.42 -1.65
CA TYR A 293 4.21 0.98 -1.95
C TYR A 293 4.02 0.15 -0.69
N PHE A 294 3.69 -1.13 -0.86
CA PHE A 294 3.57 -2.18 0.16
C PHE A 294 2.40 -2.04 1.13
N ASN A 295 2.11 -0.84 1.62
CA ASN A 295 1.16 -0.60 2.71
C ASN A 295 -0.18 -0.04 2.22
N ARG A 296 -0.38 0.05 0.91
CA ARG A 296 -1.63 0.46 0.25
C ARG A 296 -2.22 -0.72 -0.52
N PRO A 297 -3.20 -1.46 0.06
CA PRO A 297 -3.82 -2.60 -0.60
C PRO A 297 -4.72 -2.15 -1.76
N GLY A 298 -4.14 -1.99 -2.92
CA GLY A 298 -4.80 -1.48 -4.12
C GLY A 298 -4.00 -1.75 -5.39
N PRO A 299 -4.26 -1.02 -6.48
CA PRO A 299 -3.67 -1.31 -7.79
C PRO A 299 -2.15 -1.36 -7.82
N ARG A 300 -1.48 -0.48 -7.01
CA ARG A 300 -0.01 -0.40 -6.97
C ARG A 300 0.67 -1.48 -6.14
N ILE A 301 -0.08 -2.45 -5.58
CA ILE A 301 0.54 -3.61 -4.94
C ILE A 301 1.37 -4.43 -5.95
N MET A 302 1.03 -4.36 -7.24
CA MET A 302 1.84 -4.94 -8.31
C MET A 302 3.19 -4.25 -8.50
N ASP A 303 3.25 -2.93 -8.28
CA ASP A 303 4.51 -2.19 -8.30
C ASP A 303 5.40 -2.62 -7.13
N SER A 304 4.80 -2.88 -5.97
CA SER A 304 5.49 -3.44 -4.80
C SER A 304 6.06 -4.83 -5.10
N LEU A 305 5.34 -5.68 -5.81
CA LEU A 305 5.81 -7.00 -6.23
C LEU A 305 6.99 -6.90 -7.21
N GLU A 306 6.97 -5.95 -8.13
CA GLU A 306 8.10 -5.67 -9.04
C GLU A 306 9.33 -5.18 -8.27
N ILE A 307 9.14 -4.30 -7.28
CA ILE A 307 10.23 -3.84 -6.39
C ILE A 307 10.83 -5.04 -5.62
N LEU A 308 9.99 -5.90 -5.03
CA LEU A 308 10.45 -7.13 -4.37
C LEU A 308 11.24 -8.03 -5.32
N SER A 309 10.74 -8.22 -6.53
CA SER A 309 11.39 -9.07 -7.54
C SER A 309 12.77 -8.55 -7.91
N TYR A 310 12.94 -7.23 -8.02
CA TYR A 310 14.26 -6.62 -8.20
C TYR A 310 15.16 -6.86 -6.98
N CYS A 311 14.67 -6.59 -5.77
CA CYS A 311 15.48 -6.73 -4.56
C CYS A 311 15.97 -8.18 -4.34
N LEU A 312 15.17 -9.17 -4.75
CA LEU A 312 15.55 -10.57 -4.65
C LEU A 312 16.43 -11.03 -5.82
N HIS A 313 16.21 -10.49 -7.01
CA HIS A 313 16.85 -10.94 -8.25
C HIS A 313 17.31 -9.75 -9.11
N PRO A 314 18.27 -8.93 -8.64
CA PRO A 314 18.64 -7.67 -9.33
C PRO A 314 19.16 -7.89 -10.76
N ASN A 315 19.86 -8.99 -11.00
CA ASN A 315 20.36 -9.34 -12.34
C ASN A 315 19.27 -9.87 -13.28
N THR A 316 18.16 -10.36 -12.74
CA THR A 316 17.02 -10.90 -13.52
C THR A 316 16.04 -9.81 -13.92
N PHE A 317 15.89 -8.77 -13.08
CA PHE A 317 14.92 -7.68 -13.25
C PHE A 317 15.57 -6.29 -13.22
N PRO A 318 16.63 -6.00 -14.00
CA PRO A 318 17.25 -4.68 -14.01
C PRO A 318 16.28 -3.57 -14.46
N GLU A 319 15.28 -3.91 -15.29
CA GLU A 319 14.23 -3.00 -15.75
C GLU A 319 13.35 -2.47 -14.60
N PHE A 320 13.17 -3.24 -13.54
CA PHE A 320 12.41 -2.78 -12.37
C PHE A 320 13.20 -1.77 -11.55
N PHE A 321 14.52 -1.90 -11.48
CA PHE A 321 15.32 -0.85 -10.88
C PHE A 321 15.19 0.47 -11.62
N GLU A 322 15.31 0.47 -12.94
CA GLU A 322 15.18 1.69 -13.74
C GLU A 322 13.79 2.35 -13.53
N LYS A 323 12.74 1.53 -13.41
CA LYS A 323 11.38 2.00 -13.16
C LYS A 323 11.22 2.62 -11.77
N TYR A 324 11.82 2.03 -10.73
CA TYR A 324 11.62 2.40 -9.32
C TYR A 324 12.85 2.99 -8.63
N ARG A 325 13.90 3.36 -9.34
CA ARG A 325 15.19 3.85 -8.80
C ARG A 325 15.08 5.03 -7.83
N ARG A 326 13.99 5.81 -7.88
CA ARG A 326 13.75 6.92 -6.95
C ARG A 326 13.14 6.46 -5.62
N SER A 327 12.66 5.24 -5.56
CA SER A 327 11.97 4.66 -4.41
C SER A 327 12.76 3.54 -3.72
N ILE A 328 13.98 3.25 -4.18
CA ILE A 328 14.84 2.18 -3.67
C ILE A 328 16.24 2.73 -3.39
N ARG A 329 16.83 2.34 -2.25
CA ARG A 329 18.26 2.52 -1.93
C ARG A 329 18.80 1.27 -1.25
N GLN A 330 20.05 0.91 -1.52
CA GLN A 330 20.76 -0.06 -0.69
C GLN A 330 21.35 0.64 0.55
N LEU A 331 21.36 -0.06 1.68
CA LEU A 331 21.79 0.53 2.97
C LEU A 331 23.26 0.99 2.93
N ASN A 332 24.11 0.32 2.18
CA ASN A 332 25.52 0.65 2.04
C ASN A 332 25.80 1.84 1.10
N GLU A 333 24.80 2.33 0.38
CA GLU A 333 24.92 3.51 -0.50
C GLU A 333 24.53 4.81 0.22
N VAL A 334 24.26 4.76 1.54
CA VAL A 334 23.71 5.87 2.32
C VAL A 334 24.64 6.32 3.44
#